data_6632cfb1e52d559660dfa0e29f7b8a70
#
_entry.id   6632cfb1e52d559660dfa0e29f7b8a70
#
_cell.length_a   1.000
_cell.length_b   1.000
_cell.length_c   1.000
_cell.angle_alpha   90.00
_cell.angle_beta   90.00
_cell.angle_gamma   90.00
#
_symmetry.space_group_name_H-M   'P 1'
#
loop_
_entity.id
_entity.type
_entity.pdbx_description
1 polymer ?
#
loop_
_entity_poly.entity_id
_entity_poly.type
_entity_poly.pdbx_seq_one_letter_code
_entity_poly.pdbx_strand_id
1 'polypeptide(L)'
;MLYSISMKKIFPAFLLLCILFSQTHIALASVEEDAAFQANFLLSDEELQDWRSMSVSDIQSFLNEQGGAIRSMSFVDEDGNKKSTAEIIFESAKESQINPKYILVKLQKEQSLITDKDPSQKQLDWATGYSVCDSCSMDDPNIQHNRGFIPQVQKAAGIMRWYYDNKLQESWIKTAGKSY
;
A
#
# COMPACT_ATOMS: atom_id res chain seq x y z
N MET A 1 -25.95 -22.70 -69.54
CA MET A 1 -24.69 -23.40 -69.34
C MET A 1 -24.27 -23.23 -67.90
N LEU A 2 -24.70 -24.12 -67.00
CA LEU A 2 -24.51 -24.00 -65.57
C LEU A 2 -23.23 -24.74 -65.16
N TYR A 3 -22.25 -24.02 -64.63
CA TYR A 3 -21.03 -24.63 -64.08
C TYR A 3 -21.30 -25.12 -62.64
N SER A 4 -21.36 -26.44 -62.50
CA SER A 4 -21.37 -27.09 -61.22
C SER A 4 -19.96 -27.10 -60.63
N ILE A 5 -19.69 -26.26 -59.64
CA ILE A 5 -18.44 -26.29 -58.88
C ILE A 5 -18.56 -27.35 -57.81
N SER A 6 -17.76 -28.40 -57.96
CA SER A 6 -17.71 -29.55 -57.06
C SER A 6 -17.22 -29.13 -55.63
N MET A 7 -18.14 -29.16 -54.65
CA MET A 7 -17.88 -28.85 -53.22
C MET A 7 -16.97 -29.86 -52.48
N LYS A 8 -16.42 -30.86 -53.17
CA LYS A 8 -15.64 -31.95 -52.52
C LYS A 8 -14.17 -31.61 -52.21
N LYS A 9 -13.65 -30.47 -52.67
CA LYS A 9 -12.23 -30.11 -52.47
C LYS A 9 -11.97 -28.99 -51.47
N ILE A 10 -13.01 -28.35 -50.89
CA ILE A 10 -12.86 -27.24 -49.97
C ILE A 10 -12.80 -27.68 -48.51
N PHE A 11 -13.37 -28.86 -48.18
CA PHE A 11 -13.48 -29.33 -46.80
C PHE A 11 -12.15 -29.70 -46.12
N PRO A 12 -11.13 -30.29 -46.78
CA PRO A 12 -9.88 -30.60 -46.09
C PRO A 12 -8.99 -29.38 -45.82
N ALA A 13 -9.09 -28.32 -46.66
CA ALA A 13 -8.28 -27.09 -46.44
C ALA A 13 -8.78 -26.24 -45.26
N PHE A 14 -10.10 -26.25 -45.04
CA PHE A 14 -10.68 -25.50 -43.91
C PHE A 14 -10.43 -26.20 -42.57
N LEU A 15 -10.43 -27.51 -42.55
CA LEU A 15 -10.12 -28.32 -41.35
C LEU A 15 -8.65 -28.18 -40.95
N LEU A 16 -7.73 -28.08 -41.92
CA LEU A 16 -6.31 -27.87 -41.65
C LEU A 16 -5.99 -26.46 -41.11
N LEU A 17 -6.75 -25.45 -41.54
CA LEU A 17 -6.60 -24.09 -41.07
C LEU A 17 -7.09 -23.93 -39.63
N CYS A 18 -8.15 -24.63 -39.23
CA CYS A 18 -8.66 -24.62 -37.85
C CYS A 18 -7.69 -25.30 -36.86
N ILE A 19 -6.94 -26.31 -37.30
CA ILE A 19 -5.95 -27.01 -36.46
C ILE A 19 -4.70 -26.14 -36.23
N LEU A 20 -4.36 -25.26 -37.17
CA LEU A 20 -3.21 -24.35 -37.04
C LEU A 20 -3.49 -23.14 -36.11
N PHE A 21 -4.76 -22.78 -35.89
CA PHE A 21 -5.15 -21.72 -34.96
C PHE A 21 -5.39 -22.19 -33.54
N SER A 22 -5.43 -23.48 -33.26
CA SER A 22 -5.68 -24.02 -31.91
C SER A 22 -4.42 -24.27 -31.06
N GLN A 23 -3.23 -23.83 -31.52
CA GLN A 23 -1.97 -24.12 -30.81
C GLN A 23 -1.27 -22.89 -30.20
N THR A 24 -1.93 -21.77 -30.01
CA THR A 24 -1.27 -20.57 -29.41
C THR A 24 -1.95 -20.04 -28.16
N HIS A 25 -2.52 -20.89 -27.35
CA HIS A 25 -2.81 -20.57 -25.98
C HIS A 25 -2.08 -21.54 -25.04
N ILE A 26 -0.76 -21.60 -25.16
CA ILE A 26 0.04 -21.91 -23.99
C ILE A 26 -0.04 -20.64 -23.14
N ALA A 27 -1.02 -20.58 -22.23
CA ALA A 27 -0.93 -19.70 -21.10
C ALA A 27 0.39 -20.05 -20.41
N LEU A 28 1.38 -19.17 -20.53
CA LEU A 28 2.42 -19.09 -19.53
C LEU A 28 1.68 -18.74 -18.23
N ALA A 29 1.22 -19.75 -17.50
CA ALA A 29 1.07 -19.62 -16.08
C ALA A 29 2.48 -19.28 -15.61
N SER A 30 2.70 -18.00 -15.32
CA SER A 30 3.80 -17.60 -14.47
C SER A 30 3.60 -18.41 -13.20
N VAL A 31 4.44 -19.40 -12.99
CA VAL A 31 4.65 -19.98 -11.67
C VAL A 31 5.18 -18.77 -10.89
N GLU A 32 4.30 -18.06 -10.17
CA GLU A 32 4.73 -17.30 -9.02
C GLU A 32 5.38 -18.36 -8.13
N GLU A 33 6.69 -18.40 -8.19
CA GLU A 33 7.50 -19.14 -7.23
C GLU A 33 7.12 -18.51 -5.90
N ASP A 34 6.32 -19.24 -5.10
CA ASP A 34 6.00 -18.87 -3.73
C ASP A 34 7.34 -18.62 -3.04
N ALA A 35 7.76 -17.36 -3.01
CA ALA A 35 8.99 -16.97 -2.36
C ALA A 35 8.84 -17.43 -0.91
N ALA A 36 9.55 -18.48 -0.54
CA ALA A 36 9.47 -19.07 0.78
C ALA A 36 9.64 -17.96 1.81
N PHE A 37 8.67 -17.81 2.72
CA PHE A 37 8.71 -16.78 3.76
C PHE A 37 10.05 -16.78 4.48
N GLN A 38 10.78 -15.68 4.39
CA GLN A 38 12.05 -15.48 5.07
C GLN A 38 11.80 -14.65 6.32
N ALA A 39 11.84 -15.28 7.48
CA ALA A 39 11.54 -14.63 8.76
C ALA A 39 12.39 -13.39 9.07
N ASN A 40 13.56 -13.28 8.46
CA ASN A 40 14.51 -12.17 8.64
C ASN A 40 14.49 -11.14 7.51
N PHE A 41 13.56 -11.27 6.55
CA PHE A 41 13.44 -10.38 5.41
C PHE A 41 11.96 -10.07 5.17
N LEU A 42 11.49 -8.92 5.64
CA LEU A 42 10.09 -8.50 5.51
C LEU A 42 9.86 -7.65 4.26
N LEU A 43 10.79 -6.78 3.93
CA LEU A 43 10.78 -5.95 2.73
C LEU A 43 12.20 -5.43 2.44
N SER A 44 12.49 -5.12 1.19
CA SER A 44 13.75 -4.52 0.79
C SER A 44 13.79 -3.01 1.05
N ASP A 45 14.98 -2.43 0.96
CA ASP A 45 15.17 -0.98 1.03
C ASP A 45 14.43 -0.27 -0.14
N GLU A 46 14.43 -0.88 -1.33
CA GLU A 46 13.74 -0.38 -2.51
C GLU A 46 12.22 -0.40 -2.31
N GLU A 47 11.68 -1.49 -1.78
CA GLU A 47 10.25 -1.61 -1.48
C GLU A 47 9.82 -0.60 -0.42
N LEU A 48 10.63 -0.39 0.64
CA LEU A 48 10.32 0.59 1.68
C LEU A 48 10.22 2.00 1.12
N GLN A 49 11.05 2.34 0.14
CA GLN A 49 11.14 3.69 -0.46
C GLN A 49 10.21 3.88 -1.66
N ASP A 50 9.55 2.84 -2.14
CA ASP A 50 8.67 2.93 -3.31
C ASP A 50 7.34 3.63 -2.97
N TRP A 51 7.40 4.95 -2.80
CA TRP A 51 6.22 5.76 -2.57
C TRP A 51 5.25 5.79 -3.76
N ARG A 52 5.69 5.33 -4.94
CA ARG A 52 4.89 5.25 -6.16
C ARG A 52 4.14 3.92 -6.29
N SER A 53 4.35 2.97 -5.36
CA SER A 53 3.73 1.64 -5.41
C SER A 53 2.19 1.67 -5.39
N MET A 54 1.58 2.77 -4.94
CA MET A 54 0.14 3.00 -4.99
C MET A 54 -0.16 4.46 -5.33
N SER A 55 -1.08 4.70 -6.24
CA SER A 55 -1.69 6.02 -6.48
C SER A 55 -2.76 6.33 -5.42
N VAL A 56 -3.28 7.56 -5.40
CA VAL A 56 -4.45 7.93 -4.57
C VAL A 56 -5.65 7.00 -4.86
N SER A 57 -5.86 6.66 -6.14
CA SER A 57 -6.95 5.76 -6.55
C SER A 57 -6.75 4.34 -6.01
N ASP A 58 -5.51 3.82 -6.03
CA ASP A 58 -5.21 2.48 -5.51
C ASP A 58 -5.40 2.42 -4.00
N ILE A 59 -4.95 3.45 -3.27
CA ILE A 59 -5.18 3.58 -1.83
C ILE A 59 -6.67 3.64 -1.53
N GLN A 60 -7.43 4.45 -2.27
CA GLN A 60 -8.88 4.55 -2.08
C GLN A 60 -9.59 3.22 -2.35
N SER A 61 -9.19 2.51 -3.41
CA SER A 61 -9.74 1.19 -3.75
C SER A 61 -9.48 0.19 -2.64
N PHE A 62 -8.23 0.14 -2.14
CA PHE A 62 -7.88 -0.70 -1.00
C PHE A 62 -8.71 -0.38 0.25
N LEU A 63 -8.85 0.91 0.61
CA LEU A 63 -9.67 1.30 1.76
C LEU A 63 -11.13 0.89 1.60
N ASN A 64 -11.68 0.99 0.39
CA ASN A 64 -13.05 0.56 0.09
C ASN A 64 -13.22 -0.96 0.27
N GLU A 65 -12.27 -1.76 -0.19
CA GLU A 65 -12.27 -3.22 -0.03
C GLU A 65 -12.21 -3.64 1.44
N GLN A 66 -11.39 -2.96 2.25
CA GLN A 66 -11.26 -3.25 3.68
C GLN A 66 -12.49 -2.83 4.49
N GLY A 67 -13.24 -1.84 4.04
CA GLY A 67 -14.56 -1.48 4.55
C GLY A 67 -14.58 -0.68 5.85
N GLY A 68 -13.43 -0.25 6.40
CA GLY A 68 -13.36 0.62 7.58
C GLY A 68 -13.91 2.01 7.32
N ALA A 69 -14.29 2.73 8.39
CA ALA A 69 -14.94 4.05 8.28
C ALA A 69 -14.05 5.11 7.62
N ILE A 70 -12.73 5.03 7.78
CA ILE A 70 -11.80 6.01 7.23
C ILE A 70 -11.82 6.11 5.70
N ARG A 71 -12.35 5.10 4.99
CA ARG A 71 -12.50 5.13 3.52
C ARG A 71 -13.30 6.32 3.01
N SER A 72 -14.25 6.81 3.81
CA SER A 72 -15.14 7.93 3.48
C SER A 72 -14.88 9.20 4.28
N MET A 73 -13.86 9.17 5.14
CA MET A 73 -13.51 10.34 5.96
C MET A 73 -12.64 11.33 5.19
N SER A 74 -12.73 12.57 5.63
CA SER A 74 -11.87 13.66 5.19
C SER A 74 -11.49 14.51 6.38
N PHE A 75 -10.31 15.09 6.32
CA PHE A 75 -9.75 15.91 7.39
C PHE A 75 -9.33 17.26 6.81
N VAL A 76 -9.29 18.28 7.66
CA VAL A 76 -8.90 19.63 7.26
C VAL A 76 -7.45 19.85 7.68
N ASP A 77 -6.60 20.28 6.73
CA ASP A 77 -5.21 20.62 7.00
C ASP A 77 -5.08 22.02 7.63
N GLU A 78 -3.84 22.42 7.97
CA GLU A 78 -3.54 23.71 8.60
C GLU A 78 -3.91 24.91 7.71
N ASP A 79 -3.92 24.73 6.40
CA ASP A 79 -4.32 25.75 5.42
C ASP A 79 -5.84 25.81 5.18
N GLY A 80 -6.61 24.96 5.85
CA GLY A 80 -8.06 24.88 5.71
C GLY A 80 -8.55 24.02 4.53
N ASN A 81 -7.67 23.29 3.84
CA ASN A 81 -8.06 22.42 2.73
C ASN A 81 -8.57 21.09 3.26
N LYS A 82 -9.68 20.64 2.68
CA LYS A 82 -10.25 19.33 2.99
C LYS A 82 -9.61 18.25 2.12
N LYS A 83 -9.00 17.26 2.76
CA LYS A 83 -8.31 16.13 2.12
C LYS A 83 -8.94 14.80 2.53
N SER A 84 -9.12 13.90 1.59
CA SER A 84 -9.54 12.52 1.87
C SER A 84 -8.43 11.74 2.57
N THR A 85 -8.78 10.66 3.25
CA THR A 85 -7.81 9.74 3.86
C THR A 85 -6.76 9.25 2.83
N ALA A 86 -7.19 8.92 1.62
CA ALA A 86 -6.29 8.43 0.57
C ALA A 86 -5.30 9.50 0.10
N GLU A 87 -5.73 10.76 -0.03
CA GLU A 87 -4.85 11.87 -0.36
C GLU A 87 -3.81 12.12 0.73
N ILE A 88 -4.22 12.11 2.00
CA ILE A 88 -3.30 12.30 3.14
C ILE A 88 -2.23 11.21 3.17
N ILE A 89 -2.63 9.94 2.98
CA ILE A 89 -1.69 8.81 2.96
C ILE A 89 -0.71 8.97 1.79
N PHE A 90 -1.20 9.28 0.60
CA PHE A 90 -0.37 9.44 -0.59
C PHE A 90 0.62 10.60 -0.48
N GLU A 91 0.15 11.77 -0.04
CA GLU A 91 0.99 12.95 0.14
C GLU A 91 2.08 12.71 1.19
N SER A 92 1.73 12.13 2.34
CA SER A 92 2.69 11.81 3.39
C SER A 92 3.73 10.78 2.93
N ALA A 93 3.31 9.77 2.17
CA ALA A 93 4.19 8.78 1.55
C ALA A 93 5.17 9.44 0.57
N LYS A 94 4.66 10.31 -0.30
CA LYS A 94 5.43 11.04 -1.31
C LYS A 94 6.45 12.00 -0.67
N GLU A 95 6.03 12.79 0.29
CA GLU A 95 6.90 13.76 1.00
C GLU A 95 8.04 13.06 1.74
N SER A 96 7.73 11.96 2.41
CA SER A 96 8.71 11.18 3.17
C SER A 96 9.47 10.16 2.32
N GLN A 97 9.13 9.97 1.03
CA GLN A 97 9.70 8.93 0.16
C GLN A 97 9.61 7.54 0.81
N ILE A 98 8.44 7.21 1.38
CA ILE A 98 8.13 5.95 2.05
C ILE A 98 6.91 5.31 1.37
N ASN A 99 6.95 3.99 1.21
CA ASN A 99 5.87 3.23 0.60
C ASN A 99 4.52 3.45 1.32
N PRO A 100 3.43 3.81 0.62
CA PRO A 100 2.10 3.99 1.23
C PRO A 100 1.61 2.78 2.02
N LYS A 101 2.01 1.57 1.62
CA LYS A 101 1.67 0.33 2.33
C LYS A 101 2.16 0.33 3.78
N TYR A 102 3.33 0.94 4.05
CA TYR A 102 3.82 1.12 5.41
C TYR A 102 2.83 1.91 6.27
N ILE A 103 2.31 3.01 5.74
CA ILE A 103 1.34 3.87 6.45
C ILE A 103 0.03 3.09 6.71
N LEU A 104 -0.46 2.37 5.71
CA LEU A 104 -1.66 1.53 5.84
C LEU A 104 -1.49 0.46 6.93
N VAL A 105 -0.33 -0.20 6.97
CA VAL A 105 0.00 -1.17 8.02
C VAL A 105 0.05 -0.51 9.40
N LYS A 106 0.65 0.69 9.52
CA LYS A 106 0.67 1.43 10.80
C LYS A 106 -0.74 1.76 11.27
N LEU A 107 -1.60 2.29 10.41
CA LEU A 107 -2.99 2.62 10.76
C LEU A 107 -3.77 1.39 11.24
N GLN A 108 -3.54 0.23 10.61
CA GLN A 108 -4.19 -1.02 11.02
C GLN A 108 -3.62 -1.54 12.34
N LYS A 109 -2.29 -1.57 12.46
CA LYS A 109 -1.61 -2.16 13.62
C LYS A 109 -1.87 -1.38 14.91
N GLU A 110 -1.82 -0.05 14.85
CA GLU A 110 -1.88 0.78 16.05
C GLU A 110 -3.32 1.03 16.54
N GLN A 111 -4.28 1.21 15.63
CA GLN A 111 -5.64 1.61 15.97
C GLN A 111 -6.73 0.84 15.22
N SER A 112 -6.39 -0.19 14.44
CA SER A 112 -7.32 -0.99 13.62
C SER A 112 -8.10 -0.16 12.57
N LEU A 113 -7.67 1.05 12.23
CA LEU A 113 -8.44 2.03 11.47
C LEU A 113 -8.82 1.57 10.06
N ILE A 114 -8.05 0.67 9.46
CA ILE A 114 -8.31 0.17 8.11
C ILE A 114 -9.62 -0.66 8.07
N THR A 115 -9.94 -1.35 9.16
CA THR A 115 -11.10 -2.26 9.24
C THR A 115 -12.20 -1.78 10.21
N ASP A 116 -11.88 -0.84 11.10
CA ASP A 116 -12.83 -0.32 12.09
C ASP A 116 -13.94 0.49 11.41
N LYS A 117 -15.19 0.12 11.70
CA LYS A 117 -16.38 0.75 11.11
C LYS A 117 -16.88 1.96 11.90
N ASP A 118 -16.44 2.11 13.14
CA ASP A 118 -16.85 3.18 14.05
C ASP A 118 -15.72 3.64 14.96
N PRO A 119 -14.61 4.15 14.38
CA PRO A 119 -13.45 4.57 15.17
C PRO A 119 -13.80 5.78 16.05
N SER A 120 -13.39 5.71 17.30
CA SER A 120 -13.50 6.82 18.24
C SER A 120 -12.61 7.99 17.82
N GLN A 121 -12.97 9.20 18.29
CA GLN A 121 -12.13 10.39 18.07
C GLN A 121 -10.70 10.18 18.60
N LYS A 122 -10.52 9.48 19.71
CA LYS A 122 -9.20 9.17 20.27
C LYS A 122 -8.35 8.32 19.33
N GLN A 123 -8.95 7.32 18.66
CA GLN A 123 -8.23 6.51 17.67
C GLN A 123 -7.80 7.35 16.46
N LEU A 124 -8.65 8.27 15.99
CA LEU A 124 -8.31 9.19 14.91
C LEU A 124 -7.24 10.21 15.32
N ASP A 125 -7.34 10.73 16.54
CA ASP A 125 -6.36 11.70 17.07
C ASP A 125 -4.95 11.10 17.23
N TRP A 126 -4.85 9.80 17.47
CA TRP A 126 -3.60 9.09 17.69
C TRP A 126 -3.43 7.91 16.71
N ALA A 127 -3.79 8.17 15.48
CA ALA A 127 -3.99 7.16 14.42
C ALA A 127 -2.80 6.20 14.20
N THR A 128 -1.58 6.65 14.43
CA THR A 128 -0.35 5.86 14.25
C THR A 128 0.44 5.64 15.55
N GLY A 129 -0.05 6.18 16.66
CA GLY A 129 0.65 6.14 17.95
C GLY A 129 1.94 6.97 17.99
N TYR A 130 2.15 7.86 17.03
CA TYR A 130 3.33 8.71 17.02
C TYR A 130 3.34 9.64 18.24
N SER A 131 4.48 9.73 18.92
CA SER A 131 4.68 10.55 20.13
C SER A 131 3.85 10.14 21.35
N VAL A 132 3.22 8.95 21.34
CA VAL A 132 2.53 8.39 22.50
C VAL A 132 3.53 7.52 23.27
N CYS A 133 3.59 7.67 24.59
CA CYS A 133 4.40 6.82 25.45
C CYS A 133 3.65 6.46 26.75
N ASP A 134 3.99 5.33 27.37
CA ASP A 134 3.29 4.77 28.53
C ASP A 134 3.37 5.67 29.79
N SER A 135 4.44 6.46 29.90
CA SER A 135 4.69 7.35 31.04
C SER A 135 4.44 8.82 30.76
N CYS A 136 4.01 9.20 29.54
CA CYS A 136 3.76 10.58 29.16
C CYS A 136 2.35 11.03 29.60
N SER A 137 2.25 12.26 30.06
CA SER A 137 0.93 12.90 30.14
C SER A 137 0.44 13.24 28.76
N MET A 138 -0.73 12.73 28.38
CA MET A 138 -1.35 13.08 27.10
C MET A 138 -1.75 14.55 27.00
N ASP A 139 -1.75 15.29 28.12
CA ASP A 139 -2.01 16.74 28.15
C ASP A 139 -0.75 17.57 27.96
N ASP A 140 0.43 16.93 27.81
CA ASP A 140 1.69 17.64 27.56
C ASP A 140 1.61 18.37 26.19
N PRO A 141 1.84 19.69 26.14
CA PRO A 141 1.82 20.46 24.89
C PRO A 141 2.74 19.90 23.81
N ASN A 142 3.88 19.31 24.18
CA ASN A 142 4.80 18.69 23.23
C ASN A 142 4.23 17.41 22.59
N ILE A 143 3.27 16.78 23.25
CA ILE A 143 2.53 15.62 22.72
C ILE A 143 1.31 16.12 21.93
N GLN A 144 0.56 17.06 22.49
CA GLN A 144 -0.68 17.56 21.91
C GLN A 144 -0.51 18.17 20.50
N HIS A 145 0.63 18.79 20.16
CA HIS A 145 0.86 19.29 18.81
C HIS A 145 0.96 18.18 17.73
N ASN A 146 1.08 16.91 18.13
CA ASN A 146 1.04 15.74 17.21
C ASN A 146 -0.35 15.11 17.11
N ARG A 147 -1.35 15.68 17.78
CA ARG A 147 -2.72 15.19 17.81
C ARG A 147 -3.42 15.45 16.49
N GLY A 148 -4.19 14.47 16.01
CA GLY A 148 -5.00 14.55 14.79
C GLY A 148 -4.51 13.62 13.69
N PHE A 149 -5.43 13.23 12.80
CA PHE A 149 -5.15 12.22 11.78
C PHE A 149 -3.99 12.65 10.85
N ILE A 150 -4.01 13.88 10.33
CA ILE A 150 -2.99 14.37 9.39
C ILE A 150 -1.59 14.36 10.04
N PRO A 151 -1.33 15.05 11.19
CA PRO A 151 0.00 15.05 11.78
C PRO A 151 0.46 13.64 12.18
N GLN A 152 -0.44 12.77 12.64
CA GLN A 152 -0.10 11.38 12.96
C GLN A 152 0.43 10.62 11.74
N VAL A 153 -0.23 10.74 10.58
CA VAL A 153 0.18 10.06 9.34
C VAL A 153 1.49 10.64 8.81
N GLN A 154 1.62 11.96 8.74
CA GLN A 154 2.82 12.64 8.28
C GLN A 154 4.05 12.30 9.14
N LYS A 155 3.89 12.38 10.48
CA LYS A 155 4.99 12.09 11.41
C LYS A 155 5.40 10.62 11.40
N ALA A 156 4.45 9.69 11.24
CA ALA A 156 4.79 8.26 11.12
C ALA A 156 5.60 7.96 9.85
N ALA A 157 5.27 8.57 8.73
CA ALA A 157 6.05 8.44 7.51
C ALA A 157 7.42 9.11 7.65
N GLY A 158 7.46 10.33 8.19
CA GLY A 158 8.69 11.09 8.39
C GLY A 158 9.68 10.41 9.33
N ILE A 159 9.23 9.84 10.46
CA ILE A 159 10.12 9.13 11.39
C ILE A 159 10.67 7.83 10.79
N MET A 160 9.89 7.12 9.96
CA MET A 160 10.40 5.95 9.24
C MET A 160 11.47 6.35 8.22
N ARG A 161 11.28 7.46 7.51
CA ARG A 161 12.32 8.01 6.63
C ARG A 161 13.57 8.38 7.40
N TRP A 162 13.42 9.03 8.54
CA TRP A 162 14.57 9.37 9.40
C TRP A 162 15.33 8.13 9.87
N TYR A 163 14.65 7.06 10.29
CA TYR A 163 15.31 5.80 10.66
C TYR A 163 16.08 5.19 9.49
N TYR A 164 15.51 5.23 8.31
CA TYR A 164 16.17 4.73 7.11
C TYR A 164 17.45 5.51 6.81
N ASP A 165 17.39 6.84 6.84
CA ASP A 165 18.53 7.70 6.52
C ASP A 165 19.64 7.60 7.57
N ASN A 166 19.31 7.35 8.83
CA ASN A 166 20.26 7.34 9.95
C ASN A 166 20.65 5.92 10.40
N LYS A 167 20.24 4.88 9.69
CA LYS A 167 20.48 3.48 10.06
C LYS A 167 21.95 3.08 10.22
N LEU A 168 22.89 3.80 9.61
CA LEU A 168 24.32 3.57 9.75
C LEU A 168 24.99 4.49 10.78
N GLN A 169 24.33 5.55 11.20
CA GLN A 169 24.84 6.57 12.11
C GLN A 169 24.41 6.28 13.56
N GLU A 170 23.19 5.77 13.73
CA GLU A 170 22.60 5.49 15.03
C GLU A 170 22.81 4.02 15.41
N SER A 171 23.65 3.77 16.43
CA SER A 171 24.03 2.42 16.86
C SER A 171 22.86 1.55 17.35
N TRP A 172 21.77 2.16 17.80
CA TRP A 172 20.58 1.47 18.30
C TRP A 172 19.64 1.02 17.17
N ILE A 173 19.78 1.56 15.94
CA ILE A 173 19.01 1.10 14.79
C ILE A 173 19.63 -0.22 14.30
N LYS A 174 18.84 -1.29 14.34
CA LYS A 174 19.27 -2.61 13.90
C LYS A 174 19.25 -2.71 12.38
N THR A 175 20.32 -3.23 11.80
CA THR A 175 20.43 -3.43 10.34
C THR A 175 20.68 -4.90 10.04
N ALA A 176 20.15 -5.38 8.90
CA ALA A 176 20.36 -6.75 8.47
C ALA A 176 21.87 -7.06 8.28
N GLY A 177 22.26 -8.28 8.57
CA GLY A 177 23.64 -8.76 8.41
C GLY A 177 24.62 -8.36 9.52
N LYS A 178 24.15 -7.68 10.58
CA LYS A 178 24.95 -7.38 11.77
C LYS A 178 24.49 -8.19 12.98
N SER A 179 25.45 -8.66 13.79
CA SER A 179 25.18 -9.23 15.12
C SER A 179 25.10 -8.09 16.15
N TYR A 180 24.13 -8.19 17.10
CA TYR A 180 23.89 -7.20 18.14
C TYR A 180 23.85 -7.84 19.52
#